data_fa67742079da45880bcd04e1cff03fe7
#
_entry.id   fa67742079da45880bcd04e1cff03fe7
#
_cell.length_a   1.000
_cell.length_b   1.000
_cell.length_c   1.000
_cell.angle_alpha   90.00
_cell.angle_beta   90.00
_cell.angle_gamma   90.00
#
_symmetry.space_group_name_H-M   'P 1'
#
loop_
_entity.id
_entity.type
_entity.pdbx_description
1 polymer ?
#
loop_
_entity_poly.entity_id
_entity_poly.type
_entity_poly.pdbx_seq_one_letter_code
_entity_poly.pdbx_strand_id
1 'polypeptide(L)'
;MKAILNVVKKMNRRVEEAESNLRYLGNLRDAITPQLDDLPKNPNVSKKIEWLAAAIIDIEKEMSELKAILICCRIELCEWLKKKIVDGDVRTVLFYRYGLLKKFGEIANDLHYSESIIFRLHRIGLKFLGVQASLSDDYEFDN
;
A
#
# COMPACT_ATOMS: atom_id res chain seq x y z
N MET A 1 -7.83 16.85 -2.60
CA MET A 1 -6.65 16.13 -2.10
C MET A 1 -6.96 15.20 -0.92
N LYS A 2 -7.53 15.71 0.16
CA LYS A 2 -7.82 14.89 1.36
C LYS A 2 -8.65 13.63 1.07
N ALA A 3 -9.65 13.72 0.20
CA ALA A 3 -10.47 12.56 -0.20
C ALA A 3 -9.65 11.48 -0.92
N ILE A 4 -8.81 11.86 -1.89
CA ILE A 4 -7.94 10.93 -2.62
C ILE A 4 -6.94 10.27 -1.67
N LEU A 5 -6.34 11.03 -0.77
CA LEU A 5 -5.39 10.52 0.22
C LEU A 5 -6.02 9.48 1.16
N ASN A 6 -7.23 9.74 1.62
CA ASN A 6 -7.96 8.80 2.47
C ASN A 6 -8.26 7.49 1.74
N VAL A 7 -8.62 7.57 0.45
CA VAL A 7 -8.85 6.39 -0.37
C VAL A 7 -7.56 5.60 -0.57
N VAL A 8 -6.45 6.28 -0.90
CA VAL A 8 -5.14 5.64 -1.06
C VAL A 8 -4.72 4.92 0.23
N LYS A 9 -4.81 5.58 1.38
CA LYS A 9 -4.49 4.96 2.68
C LYS A 9 -5.36 3.74 2.97
N LYS A 10 -6.66 3.88 2.77
CA LYS A 10 -7.62 2.80 3.00
C LYS A 10 -7.34 1.59 2.10
N MET A 11 -7.11 1.83 0.81
CA MET A 11 -6.81 0.76 -0.15
C MET A 11 -5.47 0.10 0.14
N ASN A 12 -4.44 0.87 0.47
CA ASN A 12 -3.14 0.33 0.82
C ASN A 12 -3.23 -0.58 2.06
N ARG A 13 -3.95 -0.15 3.10
CA ARG A 13 -4.16 -0.97 4.30
C ARG A 13 -4.88 -2.28 3.98
N ARG A 14 -5.91 -2.24 3.12
CA ARG A 14 -6.62 -3.45 2.70
C ARG A 14 -5.72 -4.40 1.90
N VAL A 15 -4.84 -3.87 1.05
CA VAL A 15 -3.84 -4.68 0.33
C VAL A 15 -2.88 -5.35 1.32
N GLU A 16 -2.37 -4.61 2.30
CA GLU A 16 -1.48 -5.16 3.33
C GLU A 16 -2.15 -6.26 4.17
N GLU A 17 -3.41 -6.05 4.55
CA GLU A 17 -4.22 -7.06 5.25
C GLU A 17 -4.40 -8.33 4.40
N ALA A 18 -4.72 -8.18 3.11
CA ALA A 18 -4.86 -9.30 2.18
C ALA A 18 -3.54 -10.04 1.99
N GLU A 19 -2.42 -9.33 1.86
CA GLU A 19 -1.08 -9.93 1.78
C GLU A 19 -0.72 -10.72 3.05
N SER A 20 -1.04 -10.19 4.22
CA SER A 20 -0.81 -10.88 5.50
C SER A 20 -1.65 -12.16 5.61
N ASN A 21 -2.92 -12.09 5.22
CA ASN A 21 -3.82 -13.24 5.22
C ASN A 21 -3.36 -14.31 4.22
N LEU A 22 -2.94 -13.89 3.03
CA LEU A 22 -2.42 -14.78 2.01
C LEU A 22 -1.15 -15.51 2.49
N ARG A 23 -0.25 -14.78 3.13
CA ARG A 23 0.98 -15.36 3.72
C ARG A 23 0.64 -16.37 4.81
N TYR A 24 -0.29 -16.06 5.69
CA TYR A 24 -0.73 -16.98 6.74
C TYR A 24 -1.33 -18.27 6.16
N LEU A 25 -2.24 -18.17 5.19
CA LEU A 25 -2.85 -19.33 4.54
C LEU A 25 -1.86 -20.13 3.72
N GLY A 26 -0.92 -19.50 3.06
CA GLY A 26 0.18 -20.15 2.34
C GLY A 26 1.08 -20.95 3.27
N ASN A 27 1.46 -20.38 4.42
CA ASN A 27 2.24 -21.08 5.43
C ASN A 27 1.48 -22.28 6.01
N LEU A 28 0.18 -22.13 6.24
CA LEU A 28 -0.68 -23.20 6.72
C LEU A 28 -0.76 -24.35 5.70
N ARG A 29 -0.94 -24.03 4.42
CA ARG A 29 -0.92 -25.00 3.32
C ARG A 29 0.41 -25.76 3.29
N ASP A 30 1.53 -25.05 3.36
CA ASP A 30 2.86 -25.65 3.29
C ASP A 30 3.18 -26.52 4.51
N ALA A 31 2.62 -26.20 5.68
CA ALA A 31 2.73 -27.00 6.89
C ALA A 31 1.90 -28.30 6.83
N ILE A 32 0.76 -28.28 6.14
CA ILE A 32 -0.15 -29.43 6.04
C ILE A 32 0.29 -30.41 4.95
N THR A 33 0.80 -29.91 3.81
CA THR A 33 1.13 -30.71 2.63
C THR A 33 2.08 -31.90 2.93
N PRO A 34 3.18 -31.77 3.70
CA PRO A 34 4.05 -32.90 4.02
C PRO A 34 3.41 -33.98 4.89
N GLN A 35 2.41 -33.62 5.69
CA GLN A 35 1.72 -34.54 6.59
C GLN A 35 0.67 -35.41 5.88
N LEU A 36 0.29 -35.06 4.65
CA LEU A 36 -0.77 -35.70 3.90
C LEU A 36 -0.35 -37.03 3.29
N ASP A 37 0.91 -37.18 2.95
CA ASP A 37 1.44 -38.42 2.33
C ASP A 37 1.48 -39.56 3.33
N ASP A 38 1.55 -39.29 4.63
CA ASP A 38 1.64 -40.23 5.73
C ASP A 38 0.32 -40.54 6.45
N LEU A 39 -0.76 -39.80 6.12
CA LEU A 39 -2.05 -39.97 6.80
C LEU A 39 -2.99 -40.90 6.00
N PRO A 40 -3.79 -41.77 6.68
CA PRO A 40 -4.87 -42.48 6.02
C PRO A 40 -5.84 -41.48 5.40
N LYS A 41 -6.34 -41.76 4.19
CA LYS A 41 -7.27 -40.89 3.45
C LYS A 41 -8.50 -40.62 4.30
N ASN A 42 -8.51 -39.43 4.96
CA ASN A 42 -9.64 -38.97 5.74
C ASN A 42 -10.42 -37.93 4.91
N PRO A 43 -11.72 -38.15 4.60
CA PRO A 43 -12.53 -37.19 3.85
C PRO A 43 -12.59 -35.78 4.46
N ASN A 44 -12.52 -35.67 5.80
CA ASN A 44 -12.54 -34.38 6.50
C ASN A 44 -11.27 -33.57 6.26
N VAL A 45 -10.12 -34.21 6.12
CA VAL A 45 -8.84 -33.55 5.81
C VAL A 45 -8.85 -33.05 4.37
N SER A 46 -9.33 -33.86 3.42
CA SER A 46 -9.48 -33.45 2.02
C SER A 46 -10.37 -32.22 1.86
N LYS A 47 -11.49 -32.15 2.57
CA LYS A 47 -12.40 -31.01 2.55
C LYS A 47 -11.74 -29.73 3.10
N LYS A 48 -10.94 -29.84 4.16
CA LYS A 48 -10.20 -28.71 4.73
C LYS A 48 -9.17 -28.15 3.75
N ILE A 49 -8.51 -29.03 2.99
CA ILE A 49 -7.52 -28.65 1.97
C ILE A 49 -8.20 -27.95 0.80
N GLU A 50 -9.31 -28.48 0.32
CA GLU A 50 -10.10 -27.84 -0.73
C GLU A 50 -10.60 -26.46 -0.31
N TRP A 51 -11.09 -26.34 0.92
CA TRP A 51 -11.48 -25.05 1.49
C TRP A 51 -10.30 -24.06 1.55
N LEU A 52 -9.14 -24.52 2.00
CA LEU A 52 -7.92 -23.70 2.09
C LEU A 52 -7.47 -23.22 0.71
N ALA A 53 -7.45 -24.10 -0.29
CA ALA A 53 -7.12 -23.76 -1.67
C ALA A 53 -8.09 -22.72 -2.24
N ALA A 54 -9.39 -22.90 -2.02
CA ALA A 54 -10.42 -21.96 -2.44
C ALA A 54 -10.26 -20.59 -1.75
N ALA A 55 -9.98 -20.58 -0.44
CA ALA A 55 -9.75 -19.36 0.32
C ALA A 55 -8.52 -18.58 -0.19
N ILE A 56 -7.44 -19.26 -0.55
CA ILE A 56 -6.24 -18.65 -1.14
C ILE A 56 -6.59 -17.97 -2.48
N ILE A 57 -7.30 -18.67 -3.35
CA ILE A 57 -7.72 -18.15 -4.66
C ILE A 57 -8.60 -16.90 -4.49
N ASP A 58 -9.54 -16.91 -3.57
CA ASP A 58 -10.44 -15.78 -3.29
C ASP A 58 -9.67 -14.55 -2.80
N ILE A 59 -8.69 -14.75 -1.92
CA ILE A 59 -7.86 -13.66 -1.40
C ILE A 59 -6.93 -13.11 -2.49
N GLU A 60 -6.34 -13.96 -3.33
CA GLU A 60 -5.52 -13.53 -4.47
C GLU A 60 -6.31 -12.66 -5.44
N LYS A 61 -7.56 -13.04 -5.72
CA LYS A 61 -8.47 -12.28 -6.57
C LYS A 61 -8.81 -10.93 -5.93
N GLU A 62 -9.19 -10.91 -4.66
CA GLU A 62 -9.47 -9.67 -3.91
C GLU A 62 -8.26 -8.74 -3.90
N MET A 63 -7.08 -9.26 -3.63
CA MET A 63 -5.83 -8.50 -3.63
C MET A 63 -5.53 -7.88 -4.99
N SER A 64 -5.75 -8.64 -6.08
CA SER A 64 -5.58 -8.15 -7.45
C SER A 64 -6.52 -6.98 -7.76
N GLU A 65 -7.79 -7.08 -7.37
CA GLU A 65 -8.78 -6.01 -7.52
C GLU A 65 -8.42 -4.77 -6.71
N LEU A 66 -8.00 -4.93 -5.46
CA LEU A 66 -7.57 -3.84 -4.59
C LEU A 66 -6.32 -3.12 -5.13
N LYS A 67 -5.35 -3.87 -5.65
CA LYS A 67 -4.15 -3.31 -6.28
C LYS A 67 -4.50 -2.49 -7.52
N ALA A 68 -5.45 -2.95 -8.34
CA ALA A 68 -5.93 -2.22 -9.51
C ALA A 68 -6.57 -0.88 -9.10
N ILE A 69 -7.41 -0.87 -8.07
CA ILE A 69 -8.02 0.34 -7.53
C ILE A 69 -6.95 1.30 -7.01
N LEU A 70 -5.97 0.79 -6.28
CA LEU A 70 -4.87 1.58 -5.73
C LEU A 70 -4.04 2.25 -6.84
N ILE A 71 -3.74 1.52 -7.92
CA ILE A 71 -3.06 2.07 -9.09
C ILE A 71 -3.87 3.21 -9.72
N CYS A 72 -5.17 3.02 -9.90
CA CYS A 72 -6.05 4.08 -10.44
C CYS A 72 -6.03 5.34 -9.56
N CYS A 73 -6.12 5.18 -8.24
CA CYS A 73 -6.06 6.30 -7.30
C CYS A 73 -4.70 7.03 -7.36
N ARG A 74 -3.61 6.29 -7.52
CA ARG A 74 -2.27 6.88 -7.68
C ARG A 74 -2.13 7.66 -8.98
N ILE A 75 -2.70 7.16 -10.07
CA ILE A 75 -2.72 7.86 -11.36
C ILE A 75 -3.51 9.17 -11.24
N GLU A 76 -4.68 9.14 -10.64
CA GLU A 76 -5.49 10.33 -10.39
C GLU A 76 -4.74 11.37 -9.55
N LEU A 77 -4.06 10.94 -8.50
CA LEU A 77 -3.24 11.82 -7.67
C LEU A 77 -2.10 12.45 -8.50
N CYS A 78 -1.43 11.65 -9.30
CA CYS A 78 -0.35 12.13 -10.17
C CYS A 78 -0.84 13.19 -11.17
N GLU A 79 -1.95 12.96 -11.83
CA GLU A 79 -2.55 13.91 -12.77
C GLU A 79 -3.00 15.19 -12.08
N TRP A 80 -3.58 15.07 -10.89
CA TRP A 80 -3.98 16.22 -10.09
C TRP A 80 -2.77 17.07 -9.66
N LEU A 81 -1.68 16.43 -9.23
CA LEU A 81 -0.43 17.12 -8.86
C LEU A 81 0.19 17.83 -10.06
N LYS A 82 0.18 17.24 -11.24
CA LYS A 82 0.67 17.87 -12.48
C LYS A 82 -0.08 19.16 -12.80
N LYS A 83 -1.37 19.19 -12.53
CA LYS A 83 -2.20 20.40 -12.76
C LYS A 83 -1.93 21.51 -11.75
N LYS A 84 -1.54 21.16 -10.52
CA LYS A 84 -1.38 22.12 -9.41
C LYS A 84 0.04 22.61 -9.21
N ILE A 85 1.04 21.81 -9.54
CA ILE A 85 2.44 22.05 -9.22
C ILE A 85 3.28 21.89 -10.50
N VAL A 86 4.02 22.95 -10.85
CA VAL A 86 4.89 22.96 -12.03
C VAL A 86 6.22 22.27 -11.75
N ASP A 87 6.79 22.45 -10.55
CA ASP A 87 8.08 21.89 -10.16
C ASP A 87 8.02 20.36 -10.06
N GLY A 88 8.84 19.67 -10.85
CA GLY A 88 8.89 18.21 -10.92
C GLY A 88 9.39 17.57 -9.63
N ASP A 89 10.37 18.16 -8.96
CA ASP A 89 10.94 17.63 -7.72
C ASP A 89 9.91 17.70 -6.58
N VAL A 90 9.20 18.81 -6.48
CA VAL A 90 8.13 19.00 -5.50
C VAL A 90 7.01 17.98 -5.72
N ARG A 91 6.58 17.80 -6.98
CA ARG A 91 5.57 16.77 -7.32
C ARG A 91 6.00 15.36 -6.94
N THR A 92 7.25 15.03 -7.21
CA THR A 92 7.82 13.72 -6.91
C THR A 92 7.80 13.45 -5.41
N VAL A 93 8.23 14.40 -4.60
CA VAL A 93 8.21 14.26 -3.13
C VAL A 93 6.78 14.07 -2.62
N LEU A 94 5.84 14.86 -3.09
CA LEU A 94 4.43 14.74 -2.68
C LEU A 94 3.81 13.42 -3.14
N PHE A 95 4.12 12.95 -4.33
CA PHE A 95 3.65 11.67 -4.82
C PHE A 95 4.22 10.50 -4.00
N TYR A 96 5.51 10.54 -3.67
CA TYR A 96 6.14 9.51 -2.83
C TYR A 96 5.54 9.49 -1.43
N ARG A 97 5.31 10.66 -0.86
CA ARG A 97 4.72 10.76 0.49
C ARG A 97 3.27 10.31 0.55
N TYR A 98 2.44 10.79 -0.37
CA TYR A 98 0.99 10.62 -0.32
C TYR A 98 0.45 9.54 -1.25
N GLY A 99 1.09 9.27 -2.35
CA GLY A 99 0.71 8.19 -3.28
C GLY A 99 1.32 6.85 -2.89
N LEU A 100 2.61 6.83 -2.60
CA LEU A 100 3.34 5.62 -2.21
C LEU A 100 3.41 5.42 -0.70
N LEU A 101 2.97 6.39 0.09
CA LEU A 101 2.94 6.36 1.56
C LEU A 101 4.32 6.10 2.19
N LYS A 102 5.36 6.60 1.57
CA LYS A 102 6.73 6.45 2.06
C LYS A 102 7.06 7.44 3.18
N LYS A 103 7.94 7.04 4.08
CA LYS A 103 8.50 7.90 5.11
C LYS A 103 9.51 8.88 4.50
N PHE A 104 9.72 10.02 5.13
CA PHE A 104 10.65 11.04 4.64
C PHE A 104 12.08 10.52 4.48
N GLY A 105 12.56 9.68 5.39
CA GLY A 105 13.89 9.04 5.28
C GLY A 105 13.98 8.11 4.07
N GLU A 106 12.95 7.35 3.77
CA GLU A 106 12.87 6.48 2.58
C GLU A 106 12.87 7.30 1.29
N ILE A 107 12.11 8.40 1.26
CA ILE A 107 12.08 9.33 0.11
C ILE A 107 13.45 9.94 -0.14
N ALA A 108 14.13 10.37 0.93
CA ALA A 108 15.48 10.93 0.85
C ALA A 108 16.47 9.92 0.26
N ASN A 109 16.42 8.67 0.69
CA ASN A 109 17.25 7.60 0.15
C ASN A 109 16.95 7.31 -1.31
N ASP A 110 15.68 7.21 -1.68
CA ASP A 110 15.23 6.88 -3.04
C ASP A 110 15.61 7.97 -4.05
N LEU A 111 15.50 9.23 -3.64
CA LEU A 111 15.79 10.38 -4.50
C LEU A 111 17.23 10.89 -4.40
N HIS A 112 18.03 10.31 -3.53
CA HIS A 112 19.41 10.73 -3.28
C HIS A 112 19.54 12.19 -2.81
N TYR A 113 18.60 12.63 -1.99
CA TYR A 113 18.60 13.93 -1.33
C TYR A 113 18.76 13.79 0.18
N SER A 114 19.19 14.86 0.84
CA SER A 114 19.14 14.93 2.31
C SER A 114 17.69 15.07 2.80
N GLU A 115 17.41 14.62 4.02
CA GLU A 115 16.09 14.79 4.62
C GLU A 115 15.66 16.26 4.69
N SER A 116 16.60 17.17 4.96
CA SER A 116 16.33 18.62 4.99
C SER A 116 15.78 19.14 3.66
N ILE A 117 16.32 18.67 2.54
CA ILE A 117 15.84 19.03 1.20
C ILE A 117 14.43 18.47 0.99
N ILE A 118 14.19 17.23 1.38
CA ILE A 118 12.88 16.59 1.25
C ILE A 118 11.82 17.35 2.07
N PHE A 119 12.11 17.71 3.32
CA PHE A 119 11.21 18.53 4.14
C PHE A 119 10.91 19.88 3.53
N ARG A 120 11.92 20.53 2.94
CA ARG A 120 11.74 21.80 2.26
C ARG A 120 10.84 21.67 1.03
N LEU A 121 11.08 20.68 0.18
CA LEU A 121 10.27 20.42 -1.01
C LEU A 121 8.82 20.08 -0.64
N HIS A 122 8.63 19.28 0.38
CA HIS A 122 7.32 18.94 0.93
C HIS A 122 6.57 20.20 1.40
N ARG A 123 7.23 21.06 2.16
CA ARG A 123 6.66 22.30 2.66
C ARG A 123 6.26 23.25 1.52
N ILE A 124 7.11 23.39 0.51
CA ILE A 124 6.83 24.17 -0.69
C ILE A 124 5.57 23.63 -1.39
N GLY A 125 5.49 22.31 -1.57
CA GLY A 125 4.36 21.65 -2.19
C GLY A 125 3.05 21.88 -1.44
N LEU A 126 3.05 21.77 -0.13
CA LEU A 126 1.86 22.04 0.69
C LEU A 126 1.39 23.49 0.57
N LYS A 127 2.30 24.44 0.46
CA LYS A 127 1.94 25.85 0.22
C LYS A 127 1.25 26.03 -1.14
N PHE A 128 1.77 25.42 -2.20
CA PHE A 128 1.13 25.46 -3.52
C PHE A 128 -0.27 24.87 -3.53
N LEU A 129 -0.50 23.85 -2.71
CA LEU A 129 -1.81 23.19 -2.59
C LEU A 129 -2.78 23.95 -1.68
N GLY A 130 -2.35 25.06 -1.04
CA GLY A 130 -3.16 25.79 -0.07
C GLY A 130 -3.50 25.00 1.18
N VAL A 131 -2.73 23.97 1.49
CA VAL A 131 -2.92 23.13 2.67
C VAL A 131 -2.27 23.82 3.86
N GLN A 132 -3.05 24.11 4.90
CA GLN A 132 -2.51 24.65 6.14
C GLN A 132 -1.70 23.62 6.89
N ALA A 133 -0.72 24.07 7.68
CA ALA A 133 0.21 23.22 8.43
C ALA A 133 -0.48 22.19 9.36
N SER A 134 -1.73 22.44 9.75
CA SER A 134 -2.55 21.51 10.54
C SER A 134 -2.83 20.17 9.85
N LEU A 135 -2.67 20.07 8.53
CA LEU A 135 -2.79 18.80 7.80
C LEU A 135 -1.49 17.99 7.76
N SER A 136 -0.36 18.62 8.05
CA SER A 136 0.92 17.90 8.14
C SER A 136 1.00 17.02 9.39
N ASP A 137 0.32 17.42 10.46
CA ASP A 137 0.32 16.70 11.74
C ASP A 137 -0.59 15.46 11.71
N ASP A 138 -1.69 15.52 10.93
CA ASP A 138 -2.61 14.38 10.75
C ASP A 138 -2.02 13.24 9.90
N TYR A 139 -0.86 13.46 9.29
CA TYR A 139 -0.19 12.49 8.42
C TYR A 139 1.17 12.05 8.97
N GLU A 140 1.44 12.28 10.24
CA GLU A 140 2.53 11.59 10.90
C GLU A 140 2.22 10.09 10.89
N PHE A 141 2.80 9.42 9.92
CA PHE A 141 2.95 7.98 10.02
C PHE A 141 3.87 7.73 11.20
N ASP A 142 3.37 7.01 12.19
CA ASP A 142 4.16 6.56 13.32
C ASP A 142 5.53 6.07 12.84
N ASN A 143 6.55 6.74 13.32
CA ASN A 143 7.93 6.35 13.09
C ASN A 143 8.24 5.01 13.77
#